data_f28ae5968767b411ebd86dac553daf57
#
_entry.id   f28ae5968767b411ebd86dac553daf57
#
_cell.length_a   1.000
_cell.length_b   1.000
_cell.length_c   1.000
_cell.angle_alpha   90.00
_cell.angle_beta   90.00
_cell.angle_gamma   90.00
#
_symmetry.space_group_name_H-M   'P 1'
#
loop_
_entity.id
_entity.type
_entity.pdbx_description
1 polymer ?
#
loop_
_entity_poly.entity_id
_entity_poly.type
_entity_poly.pdbx_seq_one_letter_code
_entity_poly.pdbx_strand_id
1 'polypeptide(L)'
;MSDEVDATTVEPLSSVEPNATAHRTHGPTDLGLVMGGGGARAAYQVGFLRCLARRFPDLHLPYITGVSAGAINAAALASHHGSFVQAVNELSHLWSNISVDNVFRVDTRSLALNTVRWLRQLGGGGRDLSHQARGLVDTAPLREYLSDVLHAVDGEITGIRYNLERGRLKALAISTSSYSTGNSVTWLQGRDIEPWERPQRLTEIATMTVDHIMASSALPLLFPAIQLG
;
A
#
# COMPACT_ATOMS: atom_id res chain seq x y z
N MET A 1 32.72 -40.30 -18.02
CA MET A 1 32.72 -40.33 -16.56
C MET A 1 31.85 -39.18 -16.09
N SER A 2 30.58 -39.46 -15.94
CA SER A 2 29.48 -38.54 -15.67
C SER A 2 29.24 -38.54 -14.16
N ASP A 3 29.52 -37.40 -13.55
CA ASP A 3 29.17 -37.17 -12.14
C ASP A 3 27.67 -36.82 -12.04
N GLU A 4 26.95 -37.78 -11.51
CA GLU A 4 25.55 -37.70 -11.13
C GLU A 4 25.48 -36.93 -9.80
N VAL A 5 24.86 -35.72 -9.81
CA VAL A 5 24.63 -34.95 -8.59
C VAL A 5 23.40 -35.52 -7.90
N ASP A 6 23.66 -36.15 -6.75
CA ASP A 6 22.68 -36.72 -5.86
C ASP A 6 21.68 -35.66 -5.34
N ALA A 7 20.41 -35.90 -5.63
CA ALA A 7 19.31 -35.05 -5.17
C ALA A 7 19.08 -35.30 -3.66
N THR A 8 19.50 -34.33 -2.87
CA THR A 8 19.33 -34.36 -1.39
C THR A 8 17.84 -34.42 -1.04
N THR A 9 17.43 -35.57 -0.55
CA THR A 9 16.12 -35.86 0.01
C THR A 9 15.88 -34.98 1.22
N VAL A 10 14.94 -34.01 1.10
CA VAL A 10 14.51 -33.21 2.25
C VAL A 10 13.61 -34.07 3.13
N GLU A 11 14.08 -34.43 4.33
CA GLU A 11 13.27 -35.15 5.31
C GLU A 11 12.03 -34.33 5.71
N PRO A 12 10.86 -34.97 5.86
CA PRO A 12 9.67 -34.28 6.34
C PRO A 12 9.85 -33.92 7.81
N LEU A 13 9.63 -32.62 8.13
CA LEU A 13 9.60 -32.15 9.51
C LEU A 13 8.60 -32.98 10.33
N SER A 14 9.09 -33.66 11.34
CA SER A 14 8.28 -34.45 12.27
C SER A 14 7.21 -33.55 12.91
N SER A 15 6.00 -34.08 13.00
CA SER A 15 4.86 -33.49 13.68
C SER A 15 5.21 -33.20 15.14
N VAL A 16 5.46 -31.93 15.47
CA VAL A 16 5.48 -31.46 16.84
C VAL A 16 4.03 -31.43 17.31
N GLU A 17 3.70 -32.33 18.23
CA GLU A 17 2.40 -32.32 18.91
C GLU A 17 2.17 -30.93 19.56
N PRO A 18 1.00 -30.31 19.43
CA PRO A 18 0.73 -29.06 20.13
C PRO A 18 0.67 -29.33 21.63
N ASN A 19 1.62 -28.81 22.37
CA ASN A 19 1.64 -28.84 23.81
C ASN A 19 0.42 -28.08 24.36
N ALA A 20 -0.59 -28.81 24.80
CA ALA A 20 -1.82 -28.29 25.38
C ALA A 20 -1.54 -27.80 26.82
N THR A 21 -0.93 -26.62 26.96
CA THR A 21 -0.89 -25.95 28.26
C THR A 21 -0.83 -24.42 28.08
N ALA A 22 -1.79 -23.79 28.76
CA ALA A 22 -1.97 -22.37 28.94
C ALA A 22 -2.86 -21.67 27.86
N HIS A 23 -4.17 -21.81 28.01
CA HIS A 23 -5.10 -20.72 27.69
C HIS A 23 -4.70 -19.50 28.54
N ARG A 24 -3.73 -18.74 28.09
CA ARG A 24 -3.61 -17.34 28.48
C ARG A 24 -4.78 -16.64 27.81
N THR A 25 -5.78 -16.26 28.57
CA THR A 25 -6.75 -15.24 28.20
C THR A 25 -5.97 -13.94 28.01
N HIS A 26 -5.27 -13.81 26.88
CA HIS A 26 -4.79 -12.51 26.44
C HIS A 26 -6.05 -11.72 26.08
N GLY A 27 -6.26 -10.56 26.71
CA GLY A 27 -7.19 -9.56 26.22
C GLY A 27 -6.92 -9.28 24.74
N PRO A 28 -7.80 -8.56 24.05
CA PRO A 28 -7.67 -8.37 22.60
C PRO A 28 -6.25 -7.91 22.28
N THR A 29 -5.48 -8.78 21.66
CA THR A 29 -4.11 -8.47 21.24
C THR A 29 -4.22 -7.43 20.14
N ASP A 30 -3.78 -6.21 20.41
CA ASP A 30 -3.73 -5.12 19.43
C ASP A 30 -2.65 -5.45 18.39
N LEU A 31 -3.03 -6.19 17.36
CA LEU A 31 -2.16 -6.53 16.25
C LEU A 31 -2.08 -5.35 15.28
N GLY A 32 -0.86 -5.03 14.86
CA GLY A 32 -0.59 -4.08 13.79
C GLY A 32 -0.03 -4.78 12.56
N LEU A 33 -0.57 -4.46 11.40
CA LEU A 33 -0.06 -4.90 10.09
C LEU A 33 0.69 -3.77 9.42
N VAL A 34 1.96 -4.02 9.04
CA VAL A 34 2.80 -3.06 8.32
C VAL A 34 3.05 -3.57 6.91
N MET A 35 2.62 -2.80 5.90
CA MET A 35 2.71 -3.15 4.48
C MET A 35 3.73 -2.24 3.79
N GLY A 36 4.91 -2.79 3.49
CA GLY A 36 6.00 -2.06 2.83
C GLY A 36 5.74 -1.76 1.35
N GLY A 37 6.44 -0.77 0.80
CA GLY A 37 6.47 -0.50 -0.63
C GLY A 37 7.21 -1.58 -1.42
N GLY A 38 7.12 -1.52 -2.74
CA GLY A 38 7.88 -2.45 -3.59
C GLY A 38 7.32 -2.65 -5.01
N GLY A 39 6.38 -1.81 -5.45
CA GLY A 39 5.72 -1.95 -6.74
C GLY A 39 5.08 -3.34 -6.88
N ALA A 40 5.28 -4.01 -7.99
CA ALA A 40 4.71 -5.34 -8.26
C ALA A 40 5.10 -6.41 -7.20
N ARG A 41 6.20 -6.24 -6.47
CA ARG A 41 6.58 -7.14 -5.37
C ARG A 41 5.60 -7.12 -4.20
N ALA A 42 4.71 -6.14 -4.10
CA ALA A 42 3.64 -6.15 -3.10
C ALA A 42 2.65 -7.30 -3.29
N ALA A 43 2.58 -7.92 -4.47
CA ALA A 43 1.84 -9.17 -4.68
C ALA A 43 2.35 -10.32 -3.78
N TYR A 44 3.65 -10.31 -3.41
CA TYR A 44 4.19 -11.27 -2.43
C TYR A 44 3.52 -11.11 -1.05
N GLN A 45 3.23 -9.89 -0.63
CA GLN A 45 2.52 -9.63 0.62
C GLN A 45 1.13 -10.27 0.60
N VAL A 46 0.46 -10.28 -0.56
CA VAL A 46 -0.84 -10.94 -0.72
C VAL A 46 -0.71 -12.45 -0.55
N GLY A 47 0.34 -13.06 -1.08
CA GLY A 47 0.66 -14.48 -0.86
C GLY A 47 0.84 -14.81 0.63
N PHE A 48 1.54 -13.95 1.36
CA PHE A 48 1.69 -14.06 2.82
C PHE A 48 0.34 -13.94 3.55
N LEU A 49 -0.48 -12.94 3.19
CA LEU A 49 -1.82 -12.76 3.76
C LEU A 49 -2.72 -13.98 3.48
N ARG A 50 -2.63 -14.58 2.30
CA ARG A 50 -3.35 -15.82 1.97
C ARG A 50 -2.94 -16.98 2.88
N CYS A 51 -1.67 -17.09 3.20
CA CYS A 51 -1.18 -18.09 4.17
C CYS A 51 -1.77 -17.83 5.55
N LEU A 52 -1.77 -16.56 6.01
CA LEU A 52 -2.39 -16.18 7.28
C LEU A 52 -3.89 -16.46 7.30
N ALA A 53 -4.63 -16.12 6.24
CA ALA A 53 -6.07 -16.34 6.14
C ALA A 53 -6.46 -17.82 6.21
N ARG A 54 -5.61 -18.71 5.67
CA ARG A 54 -5.81 -20.16 5.78
C ARG A 54 -5.59 -20.67 7.20
N ARG A 55 -4.63 -20.09 7.92
CA ARG A 55 -4.25 -20.54 9.27
C ARG A 55 -5.09 -19.87 10.36
N PHE A 56 -5.48 -18.64 10.13
CA PHE A 56 -6.17 -17.78 11.08
C PHE A 56 -7.34 -17.07 10.35
N PRO A 57 -8.42 -17.79 10.00
CA PRO A 57 -9.51 -17.23 9.21
C PRO A 57 -10.24 -16.06 9.89
N ASP A 58 -10.23 -16.06 11.23
CA ASP A 58 -10.85 -15.02 12.06
C ASP A 58 -9.84 -13.96 12.54
N LEU A 59 -8.68 -13.84 11.87
CA LEU A 59 -7.66 -12.86 12.23
C LEU A 59 -8.25 -11.44 12.15
N HIS A 60 -8.11 -10.71 13.24
CA HIS A 60 -8.51 -9.32 13.35
C HIS A 60 -7.27 -8.42 13.34
N LEU A 61 -7.27 -7.40 12.47
CA LEU A 61 -6.17 -6.47 12.26
C LEU A 61 -6.66 -5.04 12.53
N PRO A 62 -6.67 -4.60 13.79
CA PRO A 62 -7.21 -3.28 14.15
C PRO A 62 -6.34 -2.11 13.69
N TYR A 63 -5.05 -2.31 13.50
CA TYR A 63 -4.12 -1.29 13.05
C TYR A 63 -3.43 -1.72 11.76
N ILE A 64 -3.57 -0.91 10.73
CA ILE A 64 -2.96 -1.19 9.42
C ILE A 64 -2.18 0.04 8.98
N THR A 65 -0.97 -0.18 8.49
CA THR A 65 -0.19 0.89 7.86
C THR A 65 0.42 0.43 6.56
N GLY A 66 0.54 1.36 5.61
CA GLY A 66 1.06 1.06 4.29
C GLY A 66 1.84 2.21 3.66
N VAL A 67 2.72 1.84 2.72
CA VAL A 67 3.44 2.80 1.87
C VAL A 67 3.52 2.28 0.44
N SER A 68 3.32 3.15 -0.55
CA SER A 68 3.38 2.83 -1.98
C SER A 68 2.40 1.69 -2.34
N ALA A 69 2.85 0.65 -3.04
CA ALA A 69 2.02 -0.51 -3.33
C ALA A 69 1.47 -1.21 -2.07
N GLY A 70 2.18 -1.11 -0.93
CA GLY A 70 1.67 -1.54 0.36
C GLY A 70 0.53 -0.67 0.89
N ALA A 71 0.43 0.60 0.47
CA ALA A 71 -0.72 1.45 0.79
C ALA A 71 -1.99 0.97 0.07
N ILE A 72 -1.87 0.45 -1.15
CA ILE A 72 -2.97 -0.19 -1.88
C ILE A 72 -3.49 -1.40 -1.10
N ASN A 73 -2.58 -2.29 -0.70
CA ASN A 73 -2.93 -3.47 0.09
C ASN A 73 -3.57 -3.09 1.44
N ALA A 74 -2.98 -2.10 2.12
CA ALA A 74 -3.48 -1.61 3.41
C ALA A 74 -4.89 -1.01 3.29
N ALA A 75 -5.14 -0.17 2.27
CA ALA A 75 -6.43 0.44 2.03
C ALA A 75 -7.50 -0.61 1.67
N ALA A 76 -7.17 -1.58 0.82
CA ALA A 76 -8.08 -2.67 0.45
C ALA A 76 -8.51 -3.51 1.66
N LEU A 77 -7.55 -3.88 2.53
CA LEU A 77 -7.88 -4.60 3.77
C LEU A 77 -8.69 -3.75 4.75
N ALA A 78 -8.30 -2.48 4.93
CA ALA A 78 -8.95 -1.57 5.88
C ALA A 78 -10.38 -1.19 5.46
N SER A 79 -10.68 -1.15 4.18
CA SER A 79 -12.01 -0.80 3.64
C SER A 79 -12.96 -1.97 3.50
N HIS A 80 -12.46 -3.22 3.51
CA HIS A 80 -13.29 -4.39 3.26
C HIS A 80 -14.28 -4.68 4.41
N HIS A 81 -15.55 -4.94 4.09
CA HIS A 81 -16.60 -5.10 5.08
C HIS A 81 -16.81 -6.54 5.57
N GLY A 82 -16.26 -7.52 4.88
CA GLY A 82 -16.42 -8.95 5.17
C GLY A 82 -15.38 -9.49 6.15
N SER A 83 -15.20 -10.81 6.12
CA SER A 83 -14.18 -11.51 6.91
C SER A 83 -12.77 -11.25 6.38
N PHE A 84 -11.76 -11.56 7.18
CA PHE A 84 -10.36 -11.48 6.76
C PHE A 84 -10.09 -12.35 5.53
N VAL A 85 -10.68 -13.55 5.46
CA VAL A 85 -10.56 -14.44 4.30
C VAL A 85 -11.12 -13.79 3.04
N GLN A 86 -12.29 -13.14 3.13
CA GLN A 86 -12.90 -12.45 2.00
C GLN A 86 -12.06 -11.26 1.54
N ALA A 87 -11.59 -10.44 2.48
CA ALA A 87 -10.69 -9.32 2.18
C ALA A 87 -9.42 -9.75 1.43
N VAL A 88 -8.80 -10.84 1.89
CA VAL A 88 -7.59 -11.38 1.26
C VAL A 88 -7.89 -11.99 -0.11
N ASN A 89 -9.05 -12.61 -0.31
CA ASN A 89 -9.46 -13.13 -1.61
C ASN A 89 -9.69 -11.98 -2.61
N GLU A 90 -10.41 -10.93 -2.23
CA GLU A 90 -10.59 -9.74 -3.09
C GLU A 90 -9.26 -9.07 -3.42
N LEU A 91 -8.39 -8.91 -2.42
CA LEU A 91 -7.05 -8.39 -2.65
C LEU A 91 -6.24 -9.28 -3.62
N SER A 92 -6.42 -10.59 -3.55
CA SER A 92 -5.79 -11.53 -4.50
C SER A 92 -6.33 -11.34 -5.92
N HIS A 93 -7.63 -11.11 -6.07
CA HIS A 93 -8.24 -10.80 -7.37
C HIS A 93 -7.75 -9.46 -7.93
N LEU A 94 -7.62 -8.44 -7.08
CA LEU A 94 -7.04 -7.15 -7.47
C LEU A 94 -5.67 -7.36 -8.13
N TRP A 95 -4.76 -8.07 -7.44
CA TRP A 95 -3.41 -8.29 -7.95
C TRP A 95 -3.33 -9.24 -9.15
N SER A 96 -4.29 -10.16 -9.30
CA SER A 96 -4.36 -11.05 -10.46
C SER A 96 -4.86 -10.36 -11.72
N ASN A 97 -5.63 -9.28 -11.57
CA ASN A 97 -6.24 -8.55 -12.66
C ASN A 97 -5.51 -7.24 -13.02
N ILE A 98 -4.58 -6.79 -12.17
CA ILE A 98 -3.81 -5.59 -12.46
C ILE A 98 -2.85 -5.84 -13.62
N SER A 99 -2.92 -4.99 -14.62
CA SER A 99 -2.01 -4.98 -15.77
C SER A 99 -1.21 -3.68 -15.81
N VAL A 100 -0.21 -3.61 -16.66
CA VAL A 100 0.55 -2.37 -16.87
C VAL A 100 -0.36 -1.24 -17.31
N ASP A 101 -1.35 -1.54 -18.16
CA ASP A 101 -2.30 -0.54 -18.68
C ASP A 101 -3.23 0.01 -17.60
N ASN A 102 -3.47 -0.75 -16.51
CA ASN A 102 -4.20 -0.26 -15.34
C ASN A 102 -3.36 0.65 -14.45
N VAL A 103 -2.03 0.58 -14.55
CA VAL A 103 -1.14 1.36 -13.68
C VAL A 103 -0.76 2.69 -14.32
N PHE A 104 -0.38 2.67 -15.60
CA PHE A 104 0.00 3.88 -16.33
C PHE A 104 -0.08 3.70 -17.84
N ARG A 105 -0.32 4.81 -18.52
CA ARG A 105 -0.19 4.88 -19.97
C ARG A 105 1.17 5.48 -20.32
N VAL A 106 1.89 4.76 -21.18
CA VAL A 106 3.14 5.26 -21.77
C VAL A 106 2.82 5.75 -23.18
N ASP A 107 2.63 7.04 -23.33
CA ASP A 107 2.66 7.62 -24.67
C ASP A 107 4.11 7.83 -25.07
N THR A 108 4.58 7.07 -26.07
CA THR A 108 5.95 7.12 -26.59
C THR A 108 6.35 8.53 -27.07
N ARG A 109 5.40 9.33 -27.53
CA ARG A 109 5.64 10.73 -27.92
C ARG A 109 5.83 11.62 -26.70
N SER A 110 5.01 11.44 -25.66
CA SER A 110 5.13 12.16 -24.40
C SER A 110 6.43 11.79 -23.67
N LEU A 111 6.83 10.54 -23.71
CA LEU A 111 8.09 10.07 -23.12
C LEU A 111 9.31 10.75 -23.77
N ALA A 112 9.36 10.79 -25.10
CA ALA A 112 10.45 11.42 -25.85
C ALA A 112 10.48 12.95 -25.60
N LEU A 113 9.36 13.63 -25.63
CA LEU A 113 9.26 15.07 -25.39
C LEU A 113 9.61 15.45 -23.94
N ASN A 114 9.16 14.65 -22.97
CA ASN A 114 9.46 14.87 -21.56
C ASN A 114 10.94 14.58 -21.25
N THR A 115 11.53 13.54 -21.84
CA THR A 115 12.95 13.25 -21.71
C THR A 115 13.81 14.37 -22.28
N VAL A 116 13.48 14.92 -23.45
CA VAL A 116 14.18 16.06 -24.05
C VAL A 116 14.02 17.33 -23.21
N ARG A 117 12.82 17.60 -22.67
CA ARG A 117 12.60 18.70 -21.72
C ARG A 117 13.44 18.56 -20.46
N TRP A 118 13.51 17.37 -19.91
CA TRP A 118 14.30 17.05 -18.73
C TRP A 118 15.79 17.27 -18.96
N LEU A 119 16.32 16.77 -20.07
CA LEU A 119 17.72 16.98 -20.45
C LEU A 119 18.03 18.48 -20.64
N ARG A 120 17.13 19.27 -21.22
CA ARG A 120 17.28 20.70 -21.32
C ARG A 120 17.24 21.42 -19.97
N GLN A 121 16.41 20.99 -19.02
CA GLN A 121 16.33 21.57 -17.68
C GLN A 121 17.55 21.24 -16.83
N LEU A 122 18.11 20.04 -16.94
CA LEU A 122 19.35 19.65 -16.26
C LEU A 122 20.56 20.40 -16.82
N GLY A 123 20.57 20.73 -18.12
CA GLY A 123 21.65 21.51 -18.76
C GLY A 123 21.56 23.03 -18.56
N GLY A 124 20.42 23.55 -18.14
CA GLY A 124 20.11 24.98 -18.11
C GLY A 124 20.16 25.67 -16.75
N GLY A 125 20.70 25.05 -15.68
CA GLY A 125 20.95 25.72 -14.39
C GLY A 125 19.72 26.40 -13.74
N GLY A 126 18.49 25.95 -14.03
CA GLY A 126 17.24 26.65 -13.70
C GLY A 126 16.73 26.36 -12.28
N ARG A 127 16.67 27.41 -11.51
CA ARG A 127 15.91 27.58 -10.24
C ARG A 127 14.43 27.49 -10.58
N ASP A 128 13.75 26.47 -10.16
CA ASP A 128 12.32 26.26 -9.97
C ASP A 128 11.91 24.83 -10.34
N LEU A 129 12.34 23.87 -9.54
CA LEU A 129 11.86 22.48 -9.63
C LEU A 129 10.56 22.28 -8.84
N SER A 130 10.05 23.30 -8.14
CA SER A 130 9.00 23.15 -7.14
C SER A 130 7.56 23.17 -7.64
N HIS A 131 7.28 23.66 -8.87
CA HIS A 131 5.87 23.90 -9.25
C HIS A 131 5.31 23.08 -10.41
N GLN A 132 6.07 22.27 -11.13
CA GLN A 132 5.53 21.45 -12.23
C GLN A 132 6.36 20.17 -12.51
N ALA A 133 6.60 19.34 -11.53
CA ALA A 133 7.08 17.98 -11.80
C ALA A 133 5.93 17.15 -12.42
N ARG A 134 5.63 17.40 -13.71
CA ARG A 134 4.80 16.48 -14.49
C ARG A 134 5.58 15.18 -14.59
N GLY A 135 5.01 14.09 -14.01
CA GLY A 135 5.59 12.75 -14.14
C GLY A 135 5.80 12.37 -15.60
N LEU A 136 6.67 11.41 -15.83
CA LEU A 136 6.95 10.88 -17.18
C LEU A 136 5.77 10.09 -17.75
N VAL A 137 4.87 9.59 -16.90
CA VAL A 137 3.74 8.74 -17.27
C VAL A 137 2.41 9.30 -16.74
N ASP A 138 1.34 8.98 -17.46
CA ASP A 138 -0.02 9.27 -17.02
C ASP A 138 -0.50 8.17 -16.07
N THR A 139 -0.88 8.53 -14.84
CA THR A 139 -1.37 7.63 -13.79
C THR A 139 -2.89 7.70 -13.60
N ALA A 140 -3.62 8.35 -14.51
CA ALA A 140 -5.08 8.36 -14.47
C ALA A 140 -5.69 6.94 -14.47
N PRO A 141 -5.16 5.96 -15.25
CA PRO A 141 -5.67 4.59 -15.19
C PRO A 141 -5.59 3.98 -13.80
N LEU A 142 -4.49 4.20 -13.07
CA LEU A 142 -4.34 3.70 -11.70
C LEU A 142 -5.38 4.34 -10.77
N ARG A 143 -5.63 5.64 -10.91
CA ARG A 143 -6.65 6.34 -10.12
C ARG A 143 -8.04 5.75 -10.36
N GLU A 144 -8.42 5.59 -11.63
CA GLU A 144 -9.71 4.99 -12.01
C GLU A 144 -9.83 3.57 -11.43
N TYR A 145 -8.81 2.74 -11.66
CA TYR A 145 -8.77 1.37 -11.14
C TYR A 145 -8.89 1.31 -9.61
N LEU A 146 -8.14 2.15 -8.89
CA LEU A 146 -8.21 2.19 -7.43
C LEU A 146 -9.56 2.73 -6.93
N SER A 147 -10.17 3.68 -7.62
CA SER A 147 -11.50 4.19 -7.28
C SER A 147 -12.55 3.09 -7.36
N ASP A 148 -12.48 2.25 -8.39
CA ASP A 148 -13.40 1.14 -8.58
C ASP A 148 -13.19 0.04 -7.54
N VAL A 149 -11.97 -0.46 -7.38
CA VAL A 149 -11.68 -1.60 -6.50
C VAL A 149 -11.74 -1.27 -5.01
N LEU A 150 -11.55 0.00 -4.63
CA LEU A 150 -11.69 0.47 -3.25
C LEU A 150 -13.09 1.04 -2.98
N HIS A 151 -13.99 0.98 -3.96
CA HIS A 151 -15.35 1.50 -3.89
C HIS A 151 -15.40 2.95 -3.37
N ALA A 152 -14.55 3.80 -3.94
CA ALA A 152 -14.47 5.20 -3.54
C ALA A 152 -15.70 5.99 -4.00
N VAL A 153 -16.21 6.85 -3.13
CA VAL A 153 -17.31 7.78 -3.43
C VAL A 153 -16.77 9.20 -3.29
N ASP A 154 -16.84 10.00 -4.34
CA ASP A 154 -16.25 11.33 -4.40
C ASP A 154 -14.78 11.36 -3.96
N GLY A 155 -14.04 10.29 -4.28
CA GLY A 155 -12.64 10.10 -3.92
C GLY A 155 -12.41 9.53 -2.51
N GLU A 156 -13.38 9.55 -1.59
CA GLU A 156 -13.27 8.96 -0.26
C GLU A 156 -13.39 7.43 -0.30
N ILE A 157 -12.51 6.72 0.42
CA ILE A 157 -12.59 5.27 0.61
C ILE A 157 -13.52 5.00 1.80
N THR A 158 -14.82 5.05 1.54
CA THR A 158 -15.87 5.07 2.59
C THR A 158 -15.88 3.82 3.48
N GLY A 159 -15.40 2.69 2.98
CA GLY A 159 -15.29 1.44 3.74
C GLY A 159 -14.38 1.56 4.98
N ILE A 160 -13.37 2.43 4.94
CA ILE A 160 -12.48 2.69 6.07
C ILE A 160 -13.27 3.33 7.22
N ARG A 161 -14.04 4.39 6.93
CA ARG A 161 -14.90 5.04 7.92
C ARG A 161 -15.90 4.07 8.51
N TYR A 162 -16.57 3.26 7.67
CA TYR A 162 -17.51 2.25 8.10
C TYR A 162 -16.90 1.25 9.10
N ASN A 163 -15.68 0.77 8.84
CA ASN A 163 -15.00 -0.17 9.73
C ASN A 163 -14.51 0.48 11.03
N LEU A 164 -14.10 1.76 11.00
CA LEU A 164 -13.77 2.55 12.17
C LEU A 164 -14.98 2.74 13.09
N GLU A 165 -16.14 3.09 12.53
CA GLU A 165 -17.39 3.28 13.28
C GLU A 165 -17.85 1.99 13.97
N ARG A 166 -17.60 0.85 13.36
CA ARG A 166 -17.94 -0.47 13.90
C ARG A 166 -16.88 -1.09 14.81
N GLY A 167 -15.75 -0.41 15.02
CA GLY A 167 -14.65 -0.93 15.82
C GLY A 167 -13.90 -2.12 15.21
N ARG A 168 -14.12 -2.41 13.92
CA ARG A 168 -13.37 -3.43 13.18
C ARG A 168 -11.97 -2.97 12.81
N LEU A 169 -11.80 -1.68 12.66
CA LEU A 169 -10.54 -0.98 12.45
C LEU A 169 -10.40 0.06 13.56
N LYS A 170 -9.21 0.22 14.10
CA LYS A 170 -8.88 1.32 15.04
C LYS A 170 -8.14 2.44 14.31
N ALA A 171 -7.24 2.09 13.40
CA ALA A 171 -6.55 3.07 12.56
C ALA A 171 -5.99 2.50 11.26
N LEU A 172 -6.00 3.35 10.23
CA LEU A 172 -5.22 3.21 9.02
C LEU A 172 -4.23 4.37 8.93
N ALA A 173 -2.98 4.06 8.61
CA ALA A 173 -1.93 5.05 8.38
C ALA A 173 -1.28 4.83 7.00
N ILE A 174 -1.22 5.90 6.20
CA ILE A 174 -0.57 5.88 4.87
C ILE A 174 0.58 6.88 4.88
N SER A 175 1.78 6.40 4.58
CA SER A 175 2.97 7.25 4.53
C SER A 175 3.25 7.75 3.12
N THR A 176 3.54 9.03 3.02
CA THR A 176 3.92 9.75 1.79
C THR A 176 5.23 10.51 1.99
N SER A 177 5.82 10.97 0.90
CA SER A 177 6.97 11.90 0.93
C SER A 177 6.55 13.24 0.34
N SER A 178 6.73 14.32 1.09
CA SER A 178 6.47 15.68 0.61
C SER A 178 7.64 16.16 -0.24
N TYR A 179 7.37 16.50 -1.50
CA TYR A 179 8.38 17.02 -2.42
C TYR A 179 8.74 18.48 -2.15
N SER A 180 7.86 19.22 -1.49
CA SER A 180 8.09 20.61 -1.14
C SER A 180 8.94 20.77 0.11
N THR A 181 8.81 19.89 1.11
CA THR A 181 9.49 19.99 2.39
C THR A 181 10.57 18.94 2.63
N GLY A 182 10.58 17.86 1.85
CA GLY A 182 11.43 16.69 2.06
C GLY A 182 11.03 15.82 3.25
N ASN A 183 9.94 16.15 3.93
CA ASN A 183 9.45 15.39 5.08
C ASN A 183 8.69 14.15 4.66
N SER A 184 8.70 13.13 5.50
CA SER A 184 7.74 12.04 5.46
C SER A 184 6.47 12.48 6.18
N VAL A 185 5.31 12.36 5.51
CA VAL A 185 4.00 12.66 6.09
C VAL A 185 3.23 11.36 6.22
N THR A 186 2.75 11.07 7.41
CA THR A 186 1.87 9.94 7.69
C THR A 186 0.44 10.45 7.84
N TRP A 187 -0.40 10.16 6.87
CA TRP A 187 -1.83 10.44 6.90
C TRP A 187 -2.51 9.38 7.73
N LEU A 188 -3.25 9.81 8.74
CA LEU A 188 -3.85 8.93 9.74
C LEU A 188 -5.36 9.11 9.78
N GLN A 189 -6.08 8.03 9.62
CA GLN A 189 -7.52 7.96 9.91
C GLN A 189 -7.75 6.92 10.99
N GLY A 190 -8.23 7.37 12.16
CA GLY A 190 -8.37 6.50 13.32
C GLY A 190 -9.23 7.12 14.41
N ARG A 191 -9.50 6.33 15.46
CA ARG A 191 -10.18 6.77 16.68
C ARG A 191 -9.16 6.84 17.82
N ASP A 192 -9.29 7.87 18.63
CA ASP A 192 -8.50 8.05 19.87
C ASP A 192 -6.99 7.97 19.64
N ILE A 193 -6.52 8.51 18.50
CA ILE A 193 -5.12 8.55 18.14
C ILE A 193 -4.72 10.00 17.95
N GLU A 194 -3.71 10.42 18.69
CA GLU A 194 -3.16 11.76 18.59
C GLU A 194 -2.08 11.83 17.50
N PRO A 195 -2.05 12.90 16.70
CA PRO A 195 -0.96 13.12 15.77
C PRO A 195 0.34 13.34 16.54
N TRP A 196 1.42 12.93 15.95
CA TRP A 196 2.76 13.11 16.51
C TRP A 196 3.68 13.78 15.48
N GLU A 197 4.67 14.51 15.98
CA GLU A 197 5.69 15.14 15.19
C GLU A 197 7.08 14.68 15.66
N ARG A 198 7.96 14.40 14.70
CA ARG A 198 9.38 14.11 14.92
C ARG A 198 10.18 14.81 13.84
N PRO A 199 11.50 15.01 14.00
CA PRO A 199 12.33 15.59 12.96
C PRO A 199 12.11 14.87 11.62
N GLN A 200 11.73 15.62 10.59
CA GLN A 200 11.44 15.18 9.23
C GLN A 200 10.29 14.16 9.10
N ARG A 201 9.47 13.98 10.13
CA ARG A 201 8.30 13.08 10.12
C ARG A 201 7.11 13.75 10.77
N LEU A 202 6.06 13.91 10.00
CA LEU A 202 4.81 14.53 10.44
C LEU A 202 3.68 13.50 10.39
N THR A 203 2.69 13.68 11.26
CA THR A 203 1.44 12.92 11.18
C THR A 203 0.30 13.92 11.02
N GLU A 204 -0.54 13.68 10.03
CA GLU A 204 -1.71 14.47 9.70
C GLU A 204 -2.97 13.61 9.83
N ILE A 205 -3.99 14.13 10.50
CA ILE A 205 -5.30 13.46 10.57
C ILE A 205 -6.07 13.79 9.30
N ALA A 206 -6.52 12.75 8.60
CA ALA A 206 -7.25 12.93 7.35
C ALA A 206 -8.30 11.83 7.15
N THR A 207 -9.33 12.15 6.36
CA THR A 207 -10.19 11.13 5.75
C THR A 207 -9.47 10.54 4.55
N MET A 208 -9.28 9.22 4.54
CA MET A 208 -8.54 8.54 3.47
C MET A 208 -9.27 8.59 2.15
N THR A 209 -8.56 9.07 1.16
CA THR A 209 -9.01 9.13 -0.24
C THR A 209 -8.08 8.36 -1.14
N VAL A 210 -8.53 8.11 -2.37
CA VAL A 210 -7.69 7.53 -3.42
C VAL A 210 -6.43 8.38 -3.65
N ASP A 211 -6.54 9.71 -3.47
CA ASP A 211 -5.39 10.61 -3.61
C ASP A 211 -4.28 10.36 -2.59
N HIS A 212 -4.60 9.97 -1.36
CA HIS A 212 -3.60 9.58 -0.38
C HIS A 212 -2.84 8.32 -0.82
N ILE A 213 -3.54 7.34 -1.42
CA ILE A 213 -2.92 6.12 -1.94
C ILE A 213 -2.06 6.45 -3.16
N MET A 214 -2.56 7.29 -4.07
CA MET A 214 -1.82 7.77 -5.23
C MET A 214 -0.57 8.56 -4.83
N ALA A 215 -0.68 9.46 -3.85
CA ALA A 215 0.45 10.23 -3.33
C ALA A 215 1.53 9.34 -2.70
N SER A 216 1.11 8.30 -1.96
CA SER A 216 2.02 7.30 -1.41
C SER A 216 2.76 6.50 -2.49
N SER A 217 2.13 6.32 -3.64
CA SER A 217 2.68 5.58 -4.79
C SER A 217 3.42 6.47 -5.79
N ALA A 218 3.41 7.78 -5.61
CA ALA A 218 4.04 8.74 -6.51
C ALA A 218 5.56 8.66 -6.42
N LEU A 219 6.16 7.87 -7.31
CA LEU A 219 7.62 7.78 -7.42
C LEU A 219 8.17 9.04 -8.06
N PRO A 220 9.17 9.70 -7.43
CA PRO A 220 9.82 10.88 -7.99
C PRO A 220 10.23 10.67 -9.44
N LEU A 221 10.03 11.67 -10.27
CA LEU A 221 10.37 11.70 -11.69
C LEU A 221 9.48 10.83 -12.59
N LEU A 222 9.02 9.69 -12.11
CA LEU A 222 8.24 8.74 -12.89
C LEU A 222 6.75 9.10 -12.87
N PHE A 223 6.18 9.25 -11.68
CA PHE A 223 4.77 9.57 -11.50
C PHE A 223 4.59 11.05 -11.13
N PRO A 224 3.46 11.67 -11.52
CA PRO A 224 3.17 13.03 -11.11
C PRO A 224 2.98 13.11 -9.59
N ALA A 225 3.41 14.20 -8.99
CA ALA A 225 3.09 14.50 -7.60
C ALA A 225 1.58 14.74 -7.44
N ILE A 226 1.03 14.29 -6.32
CA ILE A 226 -0.37 14.49 -5.97
C ILE A 226 -0.43 15.59 -4.91
N GLN A 227 -1.27 16.59 -5.12
CA GLN A 227 -1.50 17.61 -4.11
C GLN A 227 -2.51 17.08 -3.10
N LEU A 228 -2.12 17.10 -1.83
CA LEU A 228 -2.95 16.79 -0.67
C LEU A 228 -2.99 18.04 0.21
N GLY A 229 -4.12 18.37 0.76
CA GLY A 229 -4.30 19.53 1.65
C GLY A 229 -5.62 20.15 1.52
#